data_177fa6381b660e9646951cc9a3d83c04
#
_entry.id   177fa6381b660e9646951cc9a3d83c04
#
_cell.length_a   1.000
_cell.length_b   1.000
_cell.length_c   1.000
_cell.angle_alpha   90.00
_cell.angle_beta   90.00
_cell.angle_gamma   90.00
#
_symmetry.space_group_name_H-M   'P 1'
#
loop_
_entity.id
_entity.type
_entity.pdbx_description
1 polymer ?
#
loop_
_entity_poly.entity_id
_entity_poly.type
_entity_poly.pdbx_seq_one_letter_code
_entity_poly.pdbx_strand_id
1 'polypeptide(L)'
;FQLSTVNSLTVNSLNFKALAAFTEYEPEATRSIISSFIEETEKNIGRMEKALDDEDMAGIAGMSHKLLPLLTLIGAGNILPLLSWLEARRDDNISDEVKQKTEAVLPLLRLVVEEARKYLLNS
;
A
#
# COMPACT_ATOMS: atom_id res chain seq x y z
N PHE A 1 -11.59 14.76 -19.01
CA PHE A 1 -12.76 14.67 -18.22
C PHE A 1 -12.52 14.09 -16.82
N GLN A 2 -13.40 14.42 -15.94
CA GLN A 2 -13.26 14.14 -14.51
C GLN A 2 -13.11 12.66 -14.15
N LEU A 3 -13.78 11.79 -14.87
CA LEU A 3 -13.71 10.36 -14.57
C LEU A 3 -12.30 9.81 -14.71
N SER A 4 -11.56 10.26 -15.71
CA SER A 4 -10.18 9.83 -15.86
C SER A 4 -9.34 10.20 -14.63
N THR A 5 -9.52 11.43 -14.16
CA THR A 5 -8.79 11.90 -12.99
C THR A 5 -9.15 11.08 -11.75
N VAL A 6 -10.45 10.83 -11.56
CA VAL A 6 -10.92 10.04 -10.45
C VAL A 6 -10.36 8.62 -10.53
N ASN A 7 -10.41 8.03 -11.73
CA ASN A 7 -9.93 6.66 -11.92
C ASN A 7 -8.44 6.52 -11.65
N SER A 8 -7.66 7.56 -11.94
CA SER A 8 -6.22 7.50 -11.69
C SER A 8 -5.89 7.45 -10.21
N LEU A 9 -6.82 7.87 -9.35
CA LEU A 9 -6.65 7.86 -7.92
C LEU A 9 -7.34 6.67 -7.24
N THR A 10 -8.03 5.82 -8.00
CA THR A 10 -8.66 4.65 -7.42
C THR A 10 -7.73 3.45 -7.50
N VAL A 11 -7.91 2.53 -6.58
CA VAL A 11 -7.23 1.24 -6.65
C VAL A 11 -8.18 0.25 -7.32
N ASN A 12 -7.59 -0.74 -8.00
CA ASN A 12 -8.39 -1.78 -8.64
C ASN A 12 -9.10 -2.62 -7.59
N SER A 13 -10.05 -3.43 -8.04
CA SER A 13 -10.79 -4.31 -7.15
C SER A 13 -9.88 -5.07 -6.22
N LEU A 14 -9.99 -4.79 -4.93
CA LEU A 14 -9.16 -5.41 -3.92
C LEU A 14 -9.86 -6.64 -3.36
N ASN A 15 -9.09 -7.68 -3.11
CA ASN A 15 -9.61 -8.93 -2.60
C ASN A 15 -9.17 -9.16 -1.15
N PHE A 16 -9.86 -8.52 -0.21
CA PHE A 16 -9.54 -8.70 1.20
C PHE A 16 -9.90 -10.10 1.70
N LYS A 17 -10.73 -10.83 0.97
CA LYS A 17 -11.02 -12.22 1.31
C LYS A 17 -9.77 -13.09 1.24
N ALA A 18 -8.77 -12.68 0.44
CA ALA A 18 -7.51 -13.41 0.39
C ALA A 18 -6.82 -13.44 1.76
N LEU A 19 -7.03 -12.43 2.58
CA LEU A 19 -6.49 -12.42 3.94
C LEU A 19 -7.22 -13.42 4.83
N ALA A 20 -8.49 -13.68 4.54
CA ALA A 20 -9.28 -14.63 5.32
C ALA A 20 -8.77 -16.06 5.20
N ALA A 21 -8.09 -16.39 4.11
CA ALA A 21 -7.56 -17.72 3.91
C ALA A 21 -6.55 -18.11 5.00
N PHE A 22 -5.84 -17.14 5.57
CA PHE A 22 -4.89 -17.40 6.66
C PHE A 22 -5.57 -17.76 7.97
N THR A 23 -6.86 -17.50 8.08
CA THR A 23 -7.64 -17.73 9.30
C THR A 23 -8.72 -18.77 9.10
N GLU A 24 -8.64 -19.51 8.00
CA GLU A 24 -9.64 -20.51 7.62
C GLU A 24 -11.06 -19.92 7.59
N TYR A 25 -11.14 -18.64 7.20
CA TYR A 25 -12.41 -17.90 7.08
C TYR A 25 -13.16 -17.73 8.41
N GLU A 26 -12.45 -17.87 9.53
CA GLU A 26 -13.00 -17.60 10.85
C GLU A 26 -13.29 -16.10 10.96
N PRO A 27 -14.56 -15.68 11.21
CA PRO A 27 -14.92 -14.24 11.14
C PRO A 27 -14.12 -13.32 12.07
N GLU A 28 -13.96 -13.70 13.34
CA GLU A 28 -13.23 -12.84 14.27
C GLU A 28 -11.76 -12.76 13.94
N ALA A 29 -11.16 -13.87 13.55
CA ALA A 29 -9.75 -13.90 13.17
C ALA A 29 -9.53 -13.11 11.89
N THR A 30 -10.48 -13.18 10.94
CA THR A 30 -10.41 -12.41 9.72
C THR A 30 -10.46 -10.91 10.02
N ARG A 31 -11.35 -10.47 10.89
CA ARG A 31 -11.41 -9.07 11.31
C ARG A 31 -10.12 -8.61 11.94
N SER A 32 -9.55 -9.46 12.78
CA SER A 32 -8.31 -9.16 13.47
C SER A 32 -7.16 -8.97 12.48
N ILE A 33 -7.06 -9.84 11.47
CA ILE A 33 -5.98 -9.74 10.50
C ILE A 33 -6.14 -8.49 9.62
N ILE A 34 -7.39 -8.13 9.29
CA ILE A 34 -7.64 -6.91 8.51
C ILE A 34 -7.32 -5.68 9.34
N SER A 35 -7.70 -5.67 10.61
CA SER A 35 -7.35 -4.57 11.51
C SER A 35 -5.84 -4.41 11.63
N SER A 36 -5.12 -5.52 11.74
CA SER A 36 -3.65 -5.49 11.81
C SER A 36 -3.06 -4.98 10.50
N PHE A 37 -3.63 -5.38 9.36
CA PHE A 37 -3.21 -4.88 8.06
C PHE A 37 -3.36 -3.36 7.99
N ILE A 38 -4.49 -2.84 8.45
CA ILE A 38 -4.75 -1.40 8.46
C ILE A 38 -3.70 -0.68 9.31
N GLU A 39 -3.49 -1.12 10.55
CA GLU A 39 -2.53 -0.51 11.45
C GLU A 39 -1.11 -0.52 10.87
N GLU A 40 -0.69 -1.66 10.37
CA GLU A 40 0.67 -1.83 9.85
C GLU A 40 0.88 -0.99 8.60
N THR A 41 -0.13 -0.95 7.72
CA THR A 41 -0.04 -0.14 6.50
C THR A 41 0.02 1.34 6.83
N GLU A 42 -0.77 1.80 7.80
CA GLU A 42 -0.72 3.20 8.23
C GLU A 42 0.63 3.57 8.81
N LYS A 43 1.23 2.70 9.59
CA LYS A 43 2.59 2.91 10.12
C LYS A 43 3.60 3.01 8.98
N ASN A 44 3.47 2.13 8.00
CA ASN A 44 4.41 2.11 6.88
C ASN A 44 4.24 3.34 5.98
N ILE A 45 3.01 3.83 5.82
CA ILE A 45 2.78 5.10 5.12
C ILE A 45 3.51 6.24 5.84
N GLY A 46 3.37 6.32 7.15
CA GLY A 46 4.05 7.36 7.94
C GLY A 46 5.56 7.27 7.82
N ARG A 47 6.10 6.06 7.87
CA ARG A 47 7.55 5.85 7.72
C ARG A 47 8.03 6.21 6.32
N MET A 48 7.22 5.93 5.30
CA MET A 48 7.57 6.29 3.93
C MET A 48 7.54 7.80 3.74
N GLU A 49 6.56 8.48 4.32
CA GLU A 49 6.50 9.94 4.30
C GLU A 49 7.74 10.55 4.96
N LYS A 50 8.14 10.01 6.10
CA LYS A 50 9.33 10.50 6.78
C LYS A 50 10.59 10.24 5.96
N ALA A 51 10.69 9.06 5.36
CA ALA A 51 11.84 8.74 4.52
C ALA A 51 11.91 9.67 3.31
N LEU A 52 10.75 10.03 2.74
CA LEU A 52 10.70 10.98 1.65
C LEU A 52 11.20 12.36 2.09
N ASP A 53 10.72 12.84 3.24
CA ASP A 53 11.15 14.14 3.79
C ASP A 53 12.64 14.15 4.10
N ASP A 54 13.17 13.05 4.59
CA ASP A 54 14.58 12.92 4.95
C ASP A 54 15.46 12.56 3.75
N GLU A 55 14.87 12.40 2.57
CA GLU A 55 15.56 11.96 1.36
C GLU A 55 16.32 10.65 1.58
N ASP A 56 15.68 9.74 2.29
CA ASP A 56 16.23 8.43 2.66
C ASP A 56 15.78 7.37 1.66
N MET A 57 16.61 7.14 0.64
CA MET A 57 16.28 6.18 -0.42
C MET A 57 16.14 4.76 0.13
N ALA A 58 17.04 4.36 1.02
CA ALA A 58 16.98 3.03 1.60
C ALA A 58 15.70 2.83 2.41
N GLY A 59 15.25 3.88 3.11
CA GLY A 59 14.00 3.84 3.86
C GLY A 59 12.80 3.69 2.95
N ILE A 60 12.76 4.44 1.85
CA ILE A 60 11.66 4.34 0.87
C ILE A 60 11.62 2.92 0.28
N ALA A 61 12.78 2.40 -0.14
CA ALA A 61 12.87 1.05 -0.71
C ALA A 61 12.49 -0.01 0.31
N GLY A 62 12.90 0.17 1.57
CA GLY A 62 12.58 -0.77 2.64
C GLY A 62 11.09 -0.86 2.92
N MET A 63 10.40 0.29 2.93
CA MET A 63 8.95 0.30 3.13
C MET A 63 8.24 -0.31 1.92
N SER A 64 8.72 -0.03 0.71
CA SER A 64 8.17 -0.63 -0.50
C SER A 64 8.28 -2.16 -0.44
N HIS A 65 9.43 -2.67 0.00
CA HIS A 65 9.65 -4.11 0.16
C HIS A 65 8.65 -4.72 1.15
N LYS A 66 8.44 -4.05 2.28
CA LYS A 66 7.52 -4.54 3.31
C LYS A 66 6.08 -4.62 2.83
N LEU A 67 5.66 -3.66 2.01
CA LEU A 67 4.27 -3.57 1.55
C LEU A 67 3.96 -4.55 0.42
N LEU A 68 4.95 -4.92 -0.38
CA LEU A 68 4.71 -5.73 -1.58
C LEU A 68 3.98 -7.05 -1.34
N PRO A 69 4.35 -7.88 -0.35
CA PRO A 69 3.69 -9.18 -0.20
C PRO A 69 2.19 -9.09 0.05
N LEU A 70 1.77 -8.22 0.97
CA LEU A 70 0.36 -8.10 1.30
C LEU A 70 -0.44 -7.45 0.19
N LEU A 71 0.13 -6.43 -0.46
CA LEU A 71 -0.55 -5.77 -1.58
C LEU A 71 -0.65 -6.70 -2.78
N THR A 72 0.33 -7.58 -2.98
CA THR A 72 0.23 -8.62 -4.00
C THR A 72 -0.92 -9.56 -3.69
N LEU A 73 -1.01 -9.98 -2.45
CA LEU A 73 -2.06 -10.93 -2.02
C LEU A 73 -3.46 -10.37 -2.25
N ILE A 74 -3.69 -9.10 -1.92
CA ILE A 74 -5.02 -8.49 -2.08
C ILE A 74 -5.26 -7.92 -3.47
N GLY A 75 -4.29 -8.05 -4.37
CA GLY A 75 -4.48 -7.70 -5.78
C GLY A 75 -4.45 -6.21 -6.10
N ALA A 76 -3.63 -5.44 -5.39
CA ALA A 76 -3.49 -4.00 -5.62
C ALA A 76 -2.64 -3.72 -6.86
N GLY A 77 -3.11 -4.14 -8.03
CA GLY A 77 -2.31 -4.21 -9.25
C GLY A 77 -1.72 -2.89 -9.73
N ASN A 78 -2.40 -1.77 -9.50
CA ASN A 78 -1.90 -0.47 -9.95
C ASN A 78 -0.85 0.13 -9.01
N ILE A 79 -0.69 -0.43 -7.81
CA ILE A 79 0.30 0.03 -6.84
C ILE A 79 1.60 -0.77 -6.98
N LEU A 80 1.49 -2.05 -7.30
CA LEU A 80 2.63 -2.96 -7.33
C LEU A 80 3.79 -2.50 -8.20
N PRO A 81 3.56 -2.02 -9.43
CA PRO A 81 4.68 -1.55 -10.24
C PRO A 81 5.44 -0.38 -9.61
N LEU A 82 4.72 0.53 -8.94
CA LEU A 82 5.36 1.66 -8.27
C LEU A 82 6.25 1.20 -7.13
N LEU A 83 5.74 0.28 -6.31
CA LEU A 83 6.51 -0.23 -5.17
C LEU A 83 7.71 -1.05 -5.63
N SER A 84 7.54 -1.87 -6.67
CA SER A 84 8.64 -2.66 -7.22
C SER A 84 9.74 -1.76 -7.78
N TRP A 85 9.33 -0.70 -8.47
CA TRP A 85 10.28 0.26 -9.03
C TRP A 85 11.07 0.96 -7.91
N LEU A 86 10.38 1.37 -6.84
CA LEU A 86 11.02 2.03 -5.71
C LEU A 86 11.98 1.08 -4.97
N GLU A 87 11.56 -0.16 -4.77
CA GLU A 87 12.40 -1.15 -4.11
C GLU A 87 13.70 -1.39 -4.88
N ALA A 88 13.61 -1.41 -6.19
CA ALA A 88 14.77 -1.66 -7.06
C ALA A 88 15.80 -0.52 -7.01
N ARG A 89 15.45 0.63 -6.47
CA ARG A 89 16.33 1.81 -6.40
C ARG A 89 17.04 1.96 -5.06
N ARG A 90 17.01 0.95 -4.23
CA ARG A 90 17.53 0.99 -2.85
C ARG A 90 18.92 1.60 -2.75
N ASP A 91 19.81 1.23 -3.67
CA ASP A 91 21.21 1.66 -3.63
C ASP A 91 21.46 2.92 -4.45
N ASP A 92 20.42 3.49 -5.05
CA ASP A 92 20.56 4.70 -5.84
C ASP A 92 20.53 5.93 -4.94
N ASN A 93 21.00 7.05 -5.47
CA ASN A 93 20.77 8.35 -4.84
C ASN A 93 19.32 8.74 -5.06
N ILE A 94 18.77 9.51 -4.12
CA ILE A 94 17.42 10.00 -4.29
C ILE A 94 17.38 10.96 -5.49
N SER A 95 16.30 10.89 -6.25
CA SER A 95 16.13 11.70 -7.46
C SER A 95 14.72 12.29 -7.48
N ASP A 96 14.51 13.24 -8.39
CA ASP A 96 13.17 13.80 -8.57
C ASP A 96 12.17 12.72 -8.99
N GLU A 97 12.60 11.77 -9.80
CA GLU A 97 11.72 10.67 -10.21
C GLU A 97 11.32 9.80 -9.02
N VAL A 98 12.26 9.50 -8.13
CA VAL A 98 11.96 8.75 -6.90
C VAL A 98 10.93 9.51 -6.07
N LYS A 99 11.15 10.82 -5.90
CA LYS A 99 10.22 11.65 -5.12
C LYS A 99 8.83 11.65 -5.73
N GLN A 100 8.74 11.82 -7.04
CA GLN A 100 7.46 11.84 -7.74
C GLN A 100 6.71 10.51 -7.59
N LYS A 101 7.42 9.39 -7.75
CA LYS A 101 6.79 8.08 -7.63
C LYS A 101 6.37 7.78 -6.20
N THR A 102 7.15 8.20 -5.22
CA THR A 102 6.78 8.05 -3.82
C THR A 102 5.54 8.88 -3.51
N GLU A 103 5.51 10.13 -3.98
CA GLU A 103 4.33 10.98 -3.81
C GLU A 103 3.10 10.43 -4.51
N ALA A 104 3.29 9.71 -5.61
CA ALA A 104 2.18 9.09 -6.33
C ALA A 104 1.64 7.87 -5.59
N VAL A 105 2.50 7.09 -4.96
CA VAL A 105 2.07 5.85 -4.29
C VAL A 105 1.39 6.10 -2.95
N LEU A 106 1.78 7.17 -2.24
CA LEU A 106 1.22 7.45 -0.91
C LEU A 106 -0.30 7.58 -0.89
N PRO A 107 -0.92 8.39 -1.75
CA PRO A 107 -2.38 8.47 -1.75
C PRO A 107 -3.05 7.16 -2.17
N LEU A 108 -2.43 6.37 -3.02
CA LEU A 108 -2.97 5.05 -3.38
C LEU A 108 -2.94 4.09 -2.19
N LEU A 109 -1.88 4.14 -1.38
CA LEU A 109 -1.82 3.34 -0.17
C LEU A 109 -2.91 3.75 0.83
N ARG A 110 -3.18 5.04 0.93
CA ARG A 110 -4.26 5.53 1.79
C ARG A 110 -5.62 5.05 1.32
N LEU A 111 -5.82 4.98 0.00
CA LEU A 111 -7.06 4.42 -0.55
C LEU A 111 -7.21 2.95 -0.21
N VAL A 112 -6.13 2.18 -0.24
CA VAL A 112 -6.17 0.77 0.17
C VAL A 112 -6.63 0.65 1.63
N VAL A 113 -6.07 1.47 2.50
CA VAL A 113 -6.46 1.47 3.91
C VAL A 113 -7.95 1.81 4.05
N GLU A 114 -8.41 2.80 3.31
CA GLU A 114 -9.82 3.20 3.35
C GLU A 114 -10.74 2.09 2.89
N GLU A 115 -10.37 1.39 1.82
CA GLU A 115 -11.14 0.25 1.34
C GLU A 115 -11.13 -0.90 2.34
N ALA A 116 -10.01 -1.12 3.01
CA ALA A 116 -9.93 -2.13 4.06
C ALA A 116 -10.86 -1.80 5.22
N ARG A 117 -10.95 -0.52 5.61
CA ARG A 117 -11.87 -0.08 6.67
C ARG A 117 -13.31 -0.32 6.27
N LYS A 118 -13.66 0.01 5.02
CA LYS A 118 -15.02 -0.23 4.52
C LYS A 118 -15.38 -1.71 4.54
N TYR A 119 -14.44 -2.54 4.11
CA TYR A 119 -14.64 -3.98 4.14
C TYR A 119 -14.91 -4.47 5.57
N LEU A 120 -14.14 -3.95 6.51
CA LEU A 120 -14.26 -4.32 7.92
C LEU A 120 -15.63 -3.93 8.48
N LEU A 121 -16.11 -2.73 8.11
CA LEU A 121 -17.41 -2.25 8.57
C LEU A 121 -18.58 -3.06 7.99
N ASN A 122 -18.39 -3.62 6.81
CA ASN A 122 -19.45 -4.38 6.13
C ASN A 122 -19.38 -5.89 6.37
N SER A 123 -18.46 -6.34 7.19
CA SER A 123 -18.28 -7.77 7.45
C SER A 123 -19.04 -8.27 8.68
#